data_056a67e4292c8b73f529f96f48d54921
#
_entry.id   056a67e4292c8b73f529f96f48d54921
#
_cell.length_a   1.000
_cell.length_b   1.000
_cell.length_c   1.000
_cell.angle_alpha   90.00
_cell.angle_beta   90.00
_cell.angle_gamma   90.00
#
_symmetry.space_group_name_H-M   'P 1'
#
loop_
_entity.id
_entity.type
_entity.pdbx_description
1 polymer ?
#
loop_
_entity_poly.entity_id
_entity_poly.type
_entity_poly.pdbx_seq_one_letter_code
_entity_poly.pdbx_strand_id
1 'polypeptide(L)'
;MTNRVYNFNPGPSTLPLDVLKTIQTELLDYRNTGMSVMEISHRSPEYDEINNQTIALIKELMGLGDNYHVIFVGGGASTQFAHIPLNFLKEGKVAAYVDTGTWSAKAIKEAQNIGMVHLAASSKDGKYTHVPVREEIDYPNNTAYLHLTSNNTIKGTQYHEFPDSGSVPLICDMSSDILSHRVDFNQFAMLYAGAQKNLGSSGVTLIVLRDDMLERINDGLPKIFDYRTHAEKKSLFNTPPSFMIYVVKLILEWIQEQGGLKAVEDNNRKKKDAIYNLIDANPDYFRAPVRNDSRSWMNIVLRLPSEELE
;
A
#
# COMPACT_ATOMS: atom_id res chain seq x y z
N MET A 1 -8.10 7.95 31.40
CA MET A 1 -8.07 8.37 29.97
C MET A 1 -6.61 8.50 29.58
N THR A 2 -6.17 7.85 28.53
CA THR A 2 -4.82 8.03 28.00
C THR A 2 -4.72 9.43 27.39
N ASN A 3 -3.76 10.25 27.85
CA ASN A 3 -3.53 11.59 27.32
C ASN A 3 -2.71 11.45 25.99
N ARG A 4 -3.38 11.11 24.87
CA ARG A 4 -2.73 10.99 23.57
C ARG A 4 -2.66 12.35 22.88
N VAL A 5 -1.51 12.66 22.32
CA VAL A 5 -1.32 13.83 21.46
C VAL A 5 -2.01 13.64 20.09
N TYR A 6 -2.33 14.74 19.45
CA TYR A 6 -2.72 14.72 18.04
C TYR A 6 -1.48 14.43 17.19
N ASN A 7 -1.43 13.23 16.62
CA ASN A 7 -0.30 12.78 15.79
C ASN A 7 -0.71 12.79 14.32
N PHE A 8 -0.07 13.65 13.53
CA PHE A 8 -0.28 13.79 12.08
C PHE A 8 0.88 13.24 11.25
N ASN A 9 1.72 12.38 11.83
CA ASN A 9 2.81 11.76 11.09
C ASN A 9 2.27 10.93 9.90
N PRO A 10 2.87 11.08 8.71
CA PRO A 10 2.39 10.38 7.50
C PRO A 10 2.73 8.89 7.49
N GLY A 11 3.65 8.45 8.34
CA GLY A 11 4.05 7.06 8.52
C GLY A 11 5.40 6.92 9.25
N PRO A 12 5.47 6.10 10.31
CA PRO A 12 4.39 5.37 10.98
C PRO A 12 3.24 6.29 11.44
N SER A 13 2.01 5.92 11.09
CA SER A 13 0.85 6.75 11.36
C SER A 13 0.12 6.33 12.65
N THR A 14 -0.88 7.10 13.05
CA THR A 14 -1.70 6.84 14.23
C THR A 14 -2.54 5.57 14.04
N LEU A 15 -2.47 4.66 15.02
CA LEU A 15 -3.36 3.50 15.10
C LEU A 15 -4.64 3.83 15.88
N PRO A 16 -5.77 3.19 15.57
CA PRO A 16 -7.00 3.29 16.36
C PRO A 16 -6.74 2.92 17.82
N LEU A 17 -7.34 3.69 18.75
CA LEU A 17 -7.13 3.46 20.18
C LEU A 17 -7.63 2.10 20.63
N ASP A 18 -8.75 1.64 20.08
CA ASP A 18 -9.34 0.35 20.47
C ASP A 18 -8.44 -0.81 20.03
N VAL A 19 -7.84 -0.75 18.83
CA VAL A 19 -6.82 -1.69 18.41
C VAL A 19 -5.64 -1.73 19.39
N LEU A 20 -5.14 -0.56 19.83
CA LEU A 20 -4.04 -0.51 20.80
C LEU A 20 -4.42 -1.09 22.16
N LYS A 21 -5.67 -0.91 22.60
CA LYS A 21 -6.16 -1.53 23.86
C LYS A 21 -6.24 -3.07 23.73
N THR A 22 -6.73 -3.57 22.59
CA THR A 22 -6.76 -5.01 22.34
C THR A 22 -5.34 -5.59 22.37
N ILE A 23 -4.39 -4.94 21.67
CA ILE A 23 -2.97 -5.34 21.72
C ILE A 23 -2.45 -5.34 23.16
N GLN A 24 -2.74 -4.31 23.95
CA GLN A 24 -2.31 -4.21 25.36
C GLN A 24 -2.86 -5.37 26.20
N THR A 25 -4.11 -5.75 25.97
CA THR A 25 -4.77 -6.83 26.72
C THR A 25 -4.18 -8.20 26.35
N GLU A 26 -3.94 -8.45 25.06
CA GLU A 26 -3.46 -9.74 24.55
C GLU A 26 -1.93 -9.85 24.53
N LEU A 27 -1.20 -8.78 24.89
CA LEU A 27 0.25 -8.75 24.81
C LEU A 27 0.92 -9.78 25.73
N LEU A 28 0.37 -10.02 26.93
CA LEU A 28 0.94 -10.96 27.89
C LEU A 28 0.31 -12.34 27.80
N ASP A 29 -0.96 -12.42 27.41
CA ASP A 29 -1.71 -13.68 27.32
C ASP A 29 -2.71 -13.62 26.17
N TYR A 30 -2.32 -14.16 25.04
CA TYR A 30 -3.18 -14.22 23.86
C TYR A 30 -4.29 -15.25 24.08
N ARG A 31 -5.53 -14.77 24.23
CA ARG A 31 -6.74 -15.60 24.33
C ARG A 31 -6.65 -16.77 25.33
N ASN A 32 -6.03 -16.54 26.49
CA ASN A 32 -5.81 -17.53 27.56
C ASN A 32 -4.94 -18.72 27.14
N THR A 33 -4.00 -18.52 26.22
CA THR A 33 -3.00 -19.55 25.86
C THR A 33 -1.85 -19.64 26.87
N GLY A 34 -1.73 -18.67 27.78
CA GLY A 34 -0.61 -18.52 28.68
C GLY A 34 0.67 -18.00 28.00
N MET A 35 0.58 -17.55 26.76
CA MET A 35 1.69 -17.01 25.99
C MET A 35 1.34 -15.64 25.39
N SER A 36 2.33 -14.77 25.28
CA SER A 36 2.23 -13.54 24.51
C SER A 36 2.01 -13.86 23.02
N VAL A 37 1.20 -13.06 22.34
CA VAL A 37 1.09 -13.14 20.87
C VAL A 37 2.44 -13.00 20.17
N MET A 38 3.43 -12.35 20.80
CA MET A 38 4.79 -12.21 20.26
C MET A 38 5.64 -13.51 20.38
N GLU A 39 5.26 -14.41 21.28
CA GLU A 39 5.99 -15.66 21.58
C GLU A 39 5.36 -16.86 20.86
N ILE A 40 4.15 -16.72 20.33
CA ILE A 40 3.43 -17.80 19.62
C ILE A 40 4.21 -18.20 18.38
N SER A 41 4.49 -19.49 18.25
CA SER A 41 5.16 -20.03 17.06
C SER A 41 4.31 -19.81 15.81
N HIS A 42 4.92 -19.32 14.74
CA HIS A 42 4.28 -19.20 13.44
C HIS A 42 3.87 -20.55 12.80
N ARG A 43 4.15 -21.66 13.47
CA ARG A 43 3.75 -23.03 13.08
C ARG A 43 2.68 -23.62 13.99
N SER A 44 2.20 -22.85 14.98
CA SER A 44 1.16 -23.30 15.87
C SER A 44 -0.23 -23.06 15.28
N PRO A 45 -1.27 -23.80 15.74
CA PRO A 45 -2.64 -23.60 15.31
C PRO A 45 -3.17 -22.17 15.58
N GLU A 46 -2.76 -21.55 16.68
CA GLU A 46 -3.17 -20.20 17.07
C GLU A 46 -2.67 -19.17 16.04
N TYR A 47 -1.41 -19.32 15.59
CA TYR A 47 -0.89 -18.42 14.58
C TYR A 47 -1.45 -18.70 13.18
N ASP A 48 -1.68 -19.98 12.85
CA ASP A 48 -2.32 -20.36 11.60
C ASP A 48 -3.72 -19.74 11.48
N GLU A 49 -4.46 -19.69 12.60
CA GLU A 49 -5.74 -18.98 12.69
C GLU A 49 -5.58 -17.47 12.43
N ILE A 50 -4.61 -16.80 13.08
CA ILE A 50 -4.32 -15.37 12.85
C ILE A 50 -4.05 -15.12 11.38
N ASN A 51 -3.15 -15.90 10.77
CA ASN A 51 -2.73 -15.72 9.38
C ASN A 51 -3.89 -15.94 8.40
N ASN A 52 -4.64 -17.04 8.55
CA ASN A 52 -5.76 -17.36 7.67
C ASN A 52 -6.91 -16.34 7.80
N GLN A 53 -7.23 -15.88 9.02
CA GLN A 53 -8.23 -14.82 9.23
C GLN A 53 -7.80 -13.51 8.59
N THR A 54 -6.51 -13.13 8.71
CA THR A 54 -5.98 -11.91 8.09
C THR A 54 -6.11 -11.98 6.56
N ILE A 55 -5.77 -13.12 5.96
CA ILE A 55 -5.92 -13.36 4.51
C ILE A 55 -7.40 -13.24 4.09
N ALA A 56 -8.31 -13.87 4.84
CA ALA A 56 -9.75 -13.84 4.55
C ALA A 56 -10.31 -12.41 4.63
N LEU A 57 -9.96 -11.65 5.67
CA LEU A 57 -10.37 -10.26 5.85
C LEU A 57 -9.88 -9.34 4.73
N ILE A 58 -8.63 -9.50 4.26
CA ILE A 58 -8.13 -8.77 3.10
C ILE A 58 -8.96 -9.09 1.86
N LYS A 59 -9.19 -10.37 1.57
CA LYS A 59 -9.99 -10.78 0.40
C LYS A 59 -11.42 -10.22 0.48
N GLU A 60 -12.05 -10.32 1.63
CA GLU A 60 -13.41 -9.82 1.84
C GLU A 60 -13.50 -8.30 1.66
N LEU A 61 -12.65 -7.53 2.36
CA LEU A 61 -12.67 -6.06 2.29
C LEU A 61 -12.33 -5.53 0.91
N MET A 62 -11.50 -6.22 0.16
CA MET A 62 -11.12 -5.84 -1.20
C MET A 62 -12.04 -6.45 -2.28
N GLY A 63 -12.97 -7.33 -1.94
CA GLY A 63 -13.83 -8.02 -2.90
C GLY A 63 -13.06 -8.91 -3.88
N LEU A 64 -11.99 -9.57 -3.41
CA LEU A 64 -11.11 -10.41 -4.23
C LEU A 64 -11.63 -11.84 -4.34
N GLY A 65 -11.52 -12.41 -5.53
CA GLY A 65 -11.81 -13.82 -5.78
C GLY A 65 -10.69 -14.76 -5.33
N ASP A 66 -10.92 -16.07 -5.55
CA ASP A 66 -9.95 -17.12 -5.19
C ASP A 66 -8.67 -17.06 -6.03
N ASN A 67 -8.73 -16.43 -7.19
CA ASN A 67 -7.61 -16.20 -8.10
C ASN A 67 -6.61 -15.13 -7.64
N TYR A 68 -6.66 -14.73 -6.36
CA TYR A 68 -5.70 -13.82 -5.75
C TYR A 68 -5.02 -14.47 -4.55
N HIS A 69 -3.71 -14.30 -4.47
CA HIS A 69 -2.89 -14.63 -3.31
C HIS A 69 -2.64 -13.40 -2.45
N VAL A 70 -2.82 -13.57 -1.16
CA VAL A 70 -2.46 -12.56 -0.15
C VAL A 70 -1.17 -13.04 0.52
N ILE A 71 -0.13 -12.22 0.45
CA ILE A 71 1.23 -12.54 0.90
C ILE A 71 1.69 -11.46 1.88
N PHE A 72 2.33 -11.87 2.96
CA PHE A 72 2.96 -11.00 3.95
C PHE A 72 4.47 -11.26 3.97
N VAL A 73 5.25 -10.19 3.78
CA VAL A 73 6.72 -10.24 3.83
C VAL A 73 7.28 -9.10 4.68
N GLY A 74 8.53 -9.21 5.09
CA GLY A 74 9.28 -8.11 5.70
C GLY A 74 9.82 -7.11 4.67
N GLY A 75 10.44 -6.01 5.13
CA GLY A 75 11.24 -5.09 4.32
C GLY A 75 10.53 -3.84 3.81
N GLY A 76 9.21 -3.72 3.97
CA GLY A 76 8.44 -2.55 3.54
C GLY A 76 8.32 -2.44 2.01
N ALA A 77 7.68 -1.36 1.54
CA ALA A 77 7.53 -1.07 0.11
C ALA A 77 8.87 -0.94 -0.62
N SER A 78 9.91 -0.46 0.06
CA SER A 78 11.24 -0.29 -0.54
C SER A 78 11.86 -1.61 -1.01
N THR A 79 11.61 -2.71 -0.29
CA THR A 79 12.04 -4.04 -0.73
C THR A 79 11.29 -4.46 -2.01
N GLN A 80 10.01 -4.10 -2.14
CA GLN A 80 9.21 -4.42 -3.31
C GLN A 80 9.71 -3.69 -4.57
N PHE A 81 10.32 -2.52 -4.44
CA PHE A 81 10.92 -1.80 -5.59
C PHE A 81 11.96 -2.65 -6.32
N ALA A 82 12.70 -3.51 -5.61
CA ALA A 82 13.63 -4.46 -6.20
C ALA A 82 12.99 -5.84 -6.47
N HIS A 83 12.13 -6.34 -5.57
CA HIS A 83 11.51 -7.67 -5.71
C HIS A 83 10.63 -7.77 -6.96
N ILE A 84 9.86 -6.74 -7.29
CA ILE A 84 8.97 -6.72 -8.44
C ILE A 84 9.76 -6.93 -9.74
N PRO A 85 10.77 -6.11 -10.08
CA PRO A 85 11.54 -6.34 -11.28
C PRO A 85 12.36 -7.65 -11.24
N LEU A 86 12.85 -8.11 -10.10
CA LEU A 86 13.47 -9.43 -9.97
C LEU A 86 12.51 -10.56 -10.38
N ASN A 87 11.24 -10.47 -10.00
CA ASN A 87 10.27 -11.51 -10.32
C ASN A 87 9.72 -11.39 -11.75
N PHE A 88 9.48 -10.18 -12.27
CA PHE A 88 8.66 -10.01 -13.46
C PHE A 88 9.38 -9.39 -14.66
N LEU A 89 10.58 -8.82 -14.50
CA LEU A 89 11.31 -8.22 -15.61
C LEU A 89 12.24 -9.24 -16.26
N LYS A 90 11.70 -9.96 -17.27
CA LYS A 90 12.46 -10.93 -18.06
C LYS A 90 13.38 -10.24 -19.06
N GLU A 91 14.43 -10.94 -19.48
CA GLU A 91 15.31 -10.50 -20.58
C GLU A 91 14.50 -10.15 -21.84
N GLY A 92 14.82 -9.06 -22.48
CA GLY A 92 14.12 -8.57 -23.67
C GLY A 92 12.78 -7.88 -23.40
N LYS A 93 12.33 -7.82 -22.13
CA LYS A 93 11.13 -7.08 -21.70
C LYS A 93 11.51 -5.75 -21.08
N VAL A 94 10.51 -4.89 -20.95
CA VAL A 94 10.64 -3.55 -20.38
C VAL A 94 9.66 -3.39 -19.24
N ALA A 95 10.09 -2.82 -18.12
CA ALA A 95 9.21 -2.40 -17.04
C ALA A 95 8.78 -0.94 -17.27
N ALA A 96 7.49 -0.69 -17.41
CA ALA A 96 6.95 0.66 -17.59
C ALA A 96 6.57 1.26 -16.24
N TYR A 97 6.94 2.51 -16.01
CA TYR A 97 6.69 3.22 -14.76
C TYR A 97 6.06 4.58 -14.99
N VAL A 98 5.11 4.96 -14.12
CA VAL A 98 4.59 6.32 -14.04
C VAL A 98 5.26 7.05 -12.88
N ASP A 99 5.95 8.15 -13.18
CA ASP A 99 6.65 8.96 -12.18
C ASP A 99 5.76 10.11 -11.67
N THR A 100 5.26 9.94 -10.46
CA THR A 100 4.38 10.90 -9.79
C THR A 100 4.98 11.45 -8.49
N GLY A 101 6.26 11.18 -8.22
CA GLY A 101 6.92 11.74 -7.05
C GLY A 101 8.06 10.90 -6.49
N THR A 102 8.41 11.15 -5.24
CA THR A 102 9.60 10.57 -4.60
C THR A 102 9.59 9.05 -4.57
N TRP A 103 8.43 8.42 -4.33
CA TRP A 103 8.36 6.96 -4.18
C TRP A 103 8.41 6.26 -5.53
N SER A 104 7.70 6.76 -6.54
CA SER A 104 7.81 6.27 -7.91
C SER A 104 9.23 6.42 -8.46
N ALA A 105 9.89 7.56 -8.23
CA ALA A 105 11.27 7.77 -8.66
C ALA A 105 12.25 6.79 -7.99
N LYS A 106 12.04 6.42 -6.72
CA LYS A 106 12.84 5.38 -6.06
C LYS A 106 12.58 3.99 -6.66
N ALA A 107 11.33 3.64 -6.92
CA ALA A 107 10.98 2.37 -7.54
C ALA A 107 11.60 2.25 -8.96
N ILE A 108 11.55 3.31 -9.75
CA ILE A 108 12.21 3.40 -11.06
C ILE A 108 13.71 3.13 -10.93
N LYS A 109 14.36 3.78 -9.97
CA LYS A 109 15.83 3.65 -9.78
C LYS A 109 16.23 2.22 -9.39
N GLU A 110 15.47 1.55 -8.53
CA GLU A 110 15.75 0.17 -8.17
C GLU A 110 15.50 -0.79 -9.36
N ALA A 111 14.46 -0.58 -10.14
CA ALA A 111 14.20 -1.38 -11.33
C ALA A 111 15.29 -1.21 -12.40
N GLN A 112 15.87 -0.02 -12.56
CA GLN A 112 16.98 0.24 -13.49
C GLN A 112 18.27 -0.54 -13.15
N ASN A 113 18.45 -0.93 -11.88
CA ASN A 113 19.56 -1.79 -11.48
C ASN A 113 19.38 -3.26 -11.93
N ILE A 114 18.15 -3.63 -12.32
CA ILE A 114 17.78 -5.03 -12.62
C ILE A 114 17.57 -5.23 -14.13
N GLY A 115 16.97 -4.25 -14.82
CA GLY A 115 16.71 -4.39 -16.23
C GLY A 115 16.23 -3.10 -16.92
N MET A 116 15.68 -3.26 -18.11
CA MET A 116 15.24 -2.11 -18.92
C MET A 116 13.97 -1.49 -18.34
N VAL A 117 14.00 -0.18 -18.16
CA VAL A 117 12.88 0.62 -17.66
C VAL A 117 12.48 1.66 -18.71
N HIS A 118 11.16 1.79 -18.90
CA HIS A 118 10.55 2.84 -19.70
C HIS A 118 9.76 3.78 -18.80
N LEU A 119 9.99 5.08 -18.94
CA LEU A 119 9.20 6.10 -18.27
C LEU A 119 7.90 6.32 -19.07
N ALA A 120 6.82 5.66 -18.64
CA ALA A 120 5.55 5.68 -19.35
C ALA A 120 4.82 7.03 -19.27
N ALA A 121 4.97 7.74 -18.16
CA ALA A 121 4.54 9.12 -17.98
C ALA A 121 5.25 9.74 -16.78
N SER A 122 5.28 11.08 -16.71
CA SER A 122 5.83 11.80 -15.56
C SER A 122 5.13 13.13 -15.37
N SER A 123 4.76 13.44 -14.13
CA SER A 123 4.29 14.76 -13.74
C SER A 123 5.39 15.66 -13.16
N LYS A 124 6.67 15.29 -13.36
CA LYS A 124 7.84 15.99 -12.79
C LYS A 124 7.93 17.44 -13.26
N ASP A 125 7.69 17.70 -14.56
CA ASP A 125 7.77 19.06 -15.12
C ASP A 125 6.69 19.98 -14.52
N GLY A 126 5.54 19.40 -14.15
CA GLY A 126 4.49 20.05 -13.34
C GLY A 126 4.78 20.05 -11.83
N LYS A 127 6.02 19.77 -11.38
CA LYS A 127 6.44 19.69 -9.98
C LYS A 127 5.64 18.65 -9.16
N TYR A 128 5.12 17.63 -9.84
CA TYR A 128 4.27 16.58 -9.25
C TYR A 128 2.98 17.12 -8.63
N THR A 129 2.35 18.09 -9.27
CA THR A 129 1.09 18.68 -8.79
C THR A 129 -0.17 17.95 -9.28
N HIS A 130 0.00 16.91 -10.09
CA HIS A 130 -1.07 16.07 -10.61
C HIS A 130 -0.59 14.64 -10.84
N VAL A 131 -1.53 13.72 -11.07
CA VAL A 131 -1.28 12.38 -11.57
C VAL A 131 -1.57 12.34 -13.07
N PRO A 132 -0.73 11.68 -13.91
CA PRO A 132 -0.99 11.51 -15.33
C PRO A 132 -2.27 10.72 -15.60
N VAL A 133 -3.06 11.16 -16.58
CA VAL A 133 -4.24 10.42 -17.06
C VAL A 133 -3.86 9.36 -18.08
N ARG A 134 -4.79 8.47 -18.47
CA ARG A 134 -4.51 7.34 -19.39
C ARG A 134 -3.88 7.79 -20.72
N GLU A 135 -4.32 8.90 -21.27
CA GLU A 135 -3.89 9.46 -22.54
C GLU A 135 -2.44 9.96 -22.52
N GLU A 136 -1.90 10.25 -21.36
CA GLU A 136 -0.51 10.67 -21.15
C GLU A 136 0.43 9.49 -20.93
N ILE A 137 -0.11 8.26 -20.77
CA ILE A 137 0.68 7.05 -20.46
C ILE A 137 0.94 6.28 -21.73
N ASP A 138 2.23 6.16 -22.11
CA ASP A 138 2.69 5.41 -23.28
C ASP A 138 3.74 4.37 -22.84
N TYR A 139 3.70 3.20 -23.48
CA TYR A 139 4.66 2.14 -23.23
C TYR A 139 4.79 1.18 -24.43
N PRO A 140 5.97 0.56 -24.64
CA PRO A 140 6.23 -0.30 -25.78
C PRO A 140 5.48 -1.65 -25.69
N ASN A 141 5.27 -2.31 -26.82
CA ASN A 141 4.55 -3.58 -26.92
C ASN A 141 5.17 -4.74 -26.11
N ASN A 142 6.48 -4.68 -25.84
CA ASN A 142 7.20 -5.68 -25.05
C ASN A 142 7.20 -5.39 -23.54
N THR A 143 6.29 -4.54 -23.07
CA THR A 143 6.16 -4.19 -21.65
C THR A 143 5.76 -5.41 -20.82
N ALA A 144 6.52 -5.67 -19.76
CA ALA A 144 6.25 -6.75 -18.81
C ALA A 144 5.13 -6.38 -17.84
N TYR A 145 5.12 -5.16 -17.35
CA TYR A 145 4.12 -4.58 -16.46
C TYR A 145 4.16 -3.05 -16.49
N LEU A 146 3.05 -2.42 -16.10
CA LEU A 146 2.96 -1.00 -15.80
C LEU A 146 2.91 -0.81 -14.29
N HIS A 147 3.83 -0.02 -13.74
CA HIS A 147 3.88 0.28 -12.31
C HIS A 147 3.49 1.73 -12.03
N LEU A 148 2.62 1.92 -11.03
CA LEU A 148 2.26 3.25 -10.54
C LEU A 148 2.20 3.28 -9.00
N THR A 149 2.19 4.50 -8.45
CA THR A 149 1.98 4.76 -7.02
C THR A 149 0.64 5.46 -6.86
N SER A 150 -0.31 4.82 -6.16
CA SER A 150 -1.68 5.32 -6.04
C SER A 150 -1.76 6.66 -5.33
N ASN A 151 -0.96 6.84 -4.27
CA ASN A 151 -0.92 8.06 -3.47
C ASN A 151 0.52 8.41 -3.09
N ASN A 152 0.97 9.58 -3.50
CA ASN A 152 2.30 10.10 -3.16
C ASN A 152 2.24 10.90 -1.86
N THR A 153 2.68 10.29 -0.78
CA THR A 153 2.67 10.84 0.58
C THR A 153 3.30 12.24 0.70
N ILE A 154 4.42 12.47 0.00
CA ILE A 154 5.20 13.73 0.11
C ILE A 154 4.61 14.84 -0.78
N LYS A 155 4.08 14.47 -1.95
CA LYS A 155 3.56 15.44 -2.92
C LYS A 155 2.08 15.72 -2.73
N GLY A 156 1.35 14.83 -2.05
CA GLY A 156 -0.08 14.94 -1.79
C GLY A 156 -0.92 14.70 -3.04
N THR A 157 -0.42 13.94 -4.01
CA THR A 157 -1.17 13.54 -5.21
C THR A 157 -1.68 12.11 -5.08
N GLN A 158 -2.89 11.85 -5.57
CA GLN A 158 -3.58 10.56 -5.50
C GLN A 158 -4.33 10.27 -6.80
N TYR A 159 -4.29 9.02 -7.25
CA TYR A 159 -5.19 8.50 -8.26
C TYR A 159 -6.57 8.24 -7.65
N HIS A 160 -7.60 8.91 -8.14
CA HIS A 160 -9.00 8.63 -7.80
C HIS A 160 -9.62 7.68 -8.81
N GLU A 161 -9.11 7.67 -10.03
CA GLU A 161 -9.41 6.72 -11.09
C GLU A 161 -8.08 6.18 -11.64
N PHE A 162 -7.98 4.87 -11.79
CA PHE A 162 -6.76 4.23 -12.26
C PHE A 162 -6.80 4.06 -13.79
N PRO A 163 -5.66 4.25 -14.48
CA PRO A 163 -5.61 4.11 -15.92
C PRO A 163 -5.82 2.66 -16.34
N ASP A 164 -6.64 2.43 -17.35
CA ASP A 164 -6.74 1.13 -18.01
C ASP A 164 -5.40 0.79 -18.68
N SER A 165 -4.77 -0.30 -18.24
CA SER A 165 -3.52 -0.81 -18.80
C SER A 165 -3.73 -1.85 -19.92
N GLY A 166 -4.95 -2.12 -20.32
CA GLY A 166 -5.28 -3.11 -21.33
C GLY A 166 -4.77 -4.50 -20.95
N SER A 167 -3.95 -5.11 -21.82
CA SER A 167 -3.36 -6.44 -21.57
C SER A 167 -2.08 -6.41 -20.74
N VAL A 168 -1.54 -5.24 -20.43
CA VAL A 168 -0.32 -5.10 -19.62
C VAL A 168 -0.67 -5.20 -18.14
N PRO A 169 -0.03 -6.09 -17.36
CA PRO A 169 -0.30 -6.19 -15.93
C PRO A 169 -0.10 -4.87 -15.21
N LEU A 170 -1.11 -4.41 -14.46
CA LEU A 170 -1.03 -3.21 -13.63
C LEU A 170 -0.54 -3.57 -12.24
N ILE A 171 0.58 -2.97 -11.82
CA ILE A 171 1.17 -3.12 -10.48
C ILE A 171 1.09 -1.79 -9.75
N CYS A 172 0.63 -1.80 -8.50
CA CYS A 172 0.39 -0.57 -7.74
C CYS A 172 1.00 -0.58 -6.34
N ASP A 173 1.76 0.48 -6.01
CA ASP A 173 2.12 0.83 -4.63
C ASP A 173 0.95 1.58 -3.98
N MET A 174 0.25 0.91 -3.06
CA MET A 174 -0.85 1.47 -2.29
C MET A 174 -0.49 1.73 -0.82
N SER A 175 0.78 1.85 -0.49
CA SER A 175 1.22 1.93 0.91
C SER A 175 0.52 3.01 1.72
N SER A 176 0.17 4.14 1.12
CA SER A 176 -0.39 5.27 1.88
C SER A 176 -1.90 5.43 1.79
N ASP A 177 -2.58 4.68 0.93
CA ASP A 177 -4.04 4.80 0.75
C ASP A 177 -4.80 3.48 0.64
N ILE A 178 -4.12 2.34 0.81
CA ILE A 178 -4.79 1.03 0.83
C ILE A 178 -5.94 1.02 1.83
N LEU A 179 -7.11 0.50 1.44
CA LEU A 179 -8.33 0.43 2.27
C LEU A 179 -8.81 1.78 2.82
N SER A 180 -8.41 2.91 2.22
CA SER A 180 -8.87 4.25 2.63
C SER A 180 -10.19 4.64 1.98
N HIS A 181 -10.53 4.03 0.87
CA HIS A 181 -11.75 4.22 0.09
C HIS A 181 -12.01 2.97 -0.76
N ARG A 182 -13.19 2.92 -1.37
CA ARG A 182 -13.54 1.82 -2.27
C ARG A 182 -12.81 1.97 -3.60
N VAL A 183 -12.19 0.88 -4.01
CA VAL A 183 -11.50 0.73 -5.29
C VAL A 183 -11.92 -0.61 -5.88
N ASP A 184 -12.03 -0.73 -7.18
CA ASP A 184 -12.06 -2.05 -7.81
C ASP A 184 -10.65 -2.66 -7.78
N PHE A 185 -10.38 -3.46 -6.76
CA PHE A 185 -9.07 -4.08 -6.60
C PHE A 185 -8.78 -5.17 -7.64
N ASN A 186 -9.81 -5.67 -8.36
CA ASN A 186 -9.64 -6.70 -9.38
C ASN A 186 -8.98 -6.17 -10.66
N GLN A 187 -8.89 -4.86 -10.86
CA GLN A 187 -8.14 -4.26 -11.98
C GLN A 187 -6.62 -4.44 -11.88
N PHE A 188 -6.09 -4.72 -10.67
CA PHE A 188 -4.65 -4.86 -10.46
C PHE A 188 -4.21 -6.32 -10.63
N ALA A 189 -3.14 -6.53 -11.38
CA ALA A 189 -2.45 -7.80 -11.45
C ALA A 189 -1.63 -8.04 -10.17
N MET A 190 -1.14 -6.96 -9.57
CA MET A 190 -0.48 -6.96 -8.27
C MET A 190 -0.69 -5.60 -7.60
N LEU A 191 -0.92 -5.61 -6.29
CA LEU A 191 -0.76 -4.42 -5.45
C LEU A 191 0.05 -4.76 -4.21
N TYR A 192 0.70 -3.75 -3.64
CA TYR A 192 1.43 -3.92 -2.40
C TYR A 192 1.33 -2.69 -1.50
N ALA A 193 1.53 -2.91 -0.21
CA ALA A 193 1.49 -1.84 0.79
C ALA A 193 2.40 -2.13 1.97
N GLY A 194 3.30 -1.21 2.28
CA GLY A 194 3.96 -1.19 3.58
C GLY A 194 2.95 -0.79 4.66
N ALA A 195 2.80 -1.62 5.70
CA ALA A 195 1.69 -1.50 6.65
C ALA A 195 1.71 -0.22 7.50
N GLN A 196 2.88 0.39 7.72
CA GLN A 196 3.09 1.49 8.68
C GLN A 196 2.28 2.77 8.42
N LYS A 197 1.60 2.88 7.30
CA LYS A 197 0.80 4.07 6.97
C LYS A 197 -0.68 3.84 7.30
N ASN A 198 -1.38 3.03 6.52
CA ASN A 198 -2.83 2.87 6.66
C ASN A 198 -3.28 1.46 7.09
N LEU A 199 -2.40 0.46 7.09
CA LEU A 199 -2.76 -0.92 7.31
C LEU A 199 -2.37 -1.45 8.70
N GLY A 200 -1.46 -0.80 9.41
CA GLY A 200 -0.96 -1.31 10.68
C GLY A 200 0.33 -0.66 11.15
N SER A 201 1.21 -1.46 11.71
CA SER A 201 2.53 -1.02 12.19
C SER A 201 3.64 -1.31 11.18
N SER A 202 4.82 -0.70 11.39
CA SER A 202 6.01 -0.98 10.59
C SER A 202 6.49 -2.42 10.76
N GLY A 203 7.08 -3.01 9.71
CA GLY A 203 7.72 -4.33 9.75
C GLY A 203 7.08 -5.38 8.85
N VAL A 204 5.85 -5.17 8.37
CA VAL A 204 5.19 -6.04 7.41
C VAL A 204 4.80 -5.29 6.15
N THR A 205 4.86 -5.98 5.04
CA THR A 205 4.37 -5.55 3.72
C THR A 205 3.32 -6.54 3.25
N LEU A 206 2.13 -6.03 2.93
CA LEU A 206 1.10 -6.77 2.24
C LEU A 206 1.41 -6.78 0.74
N ILE A 207 1.22 -7.94 0.11
CA ILE A 207 1.20 -8.12 -1.33
C ILE A 207 -0.09 -8.86 -1.69
N VAL A 208 -0.81 -8.36 -2.66
CA VAL A 208 -1.93 -9.06 -3.30
C VAL A 208 -1.54 -9.32 -4.74
N LEU A 209 -1.52 -10.59 -5.12
CA LEU A 209 -0.98 -11.06 -6.39
C LEU A 209 -1.99 -11.95 -7.10
N ARG A 210 -2.33 -11.63 -8.36
CA ARG A 210 -3.25 -12.44 -9.17
C ARG A 210 -2.55 -13.70 -9.71
N ASP A 211 -3.27 -14.79 -9.86
CA ASP A 211 -2.75 -16.11 -10.25
C ASP A 211 -1.91 -16.08 -11.55
N ASP A 212 -2.36 -15.36 -12.58
CA ASP A 212 -1.64 -15.27 -13.85
C ASP A 212 -0.23 -14.64 -13.71
N MET A 213 0.01 -13.91 -12.65
CA MET A 213 1.33 -13.35 -12.37
C MET A 213 2.33 -14.40 -11.89
N LEU A 214 1.87 -15.51 -11.28
CA LEU A 214 2.77 -16.60 -10.86
C LEU A 214 3.50 -17.25 -12.04
N GLU A 215 2.84 -17.36 -13.20
CA GLU A 215 3.43 -17.91 -14.44
C GLU A 215 4.43 -16.93 -15.08
N ARG A 216 4.35 -15.66 -14.74
CA ARG A 216 5.24 -14.61 -15.26
C ARG A 216 6.54 -14.46 -14.49
N ILE A 217 6.67 -15.10 -13.32
CA ILE A 217 7.85 -15.00 -12.47
C ILE A 217 9.07 -15.57 -13.17
N ASN A 218 10.21 -14.90 -13.03
CA ASN A 218 11.49 -15.35 -13.56
C ASN A 218 11.92 -16.67 -12.90
N ASP A 219 12.58 -17.53 -13.65
CA ASP A 219 13.17 -18.75 -13.12
C ASP A 219 14.51 -18.48 -12.42
N GLY A 220 14.92 -19.44 -11.56
CA GLY A 220 16.24 -19.39 -10.91
C GLY A 220 16.36 -18.41 -9.75
N LEU A 221 15.27 -17.80 -9.30
CA LEU A 221 15.29 -16.94 -8.12
C LEU A 221 15.57 -17.75 -6.84
N PRO A 222 16.33 -17.20 -5.88
CA PRO A 222 16.37 -17.73 -4.53
C PRO A 222 14.94 -17.75 -3.96
N LYS A 223 14.57 -18.86 -3.30
CA LYS A 223 13.19 -19.08 -2.82
C LYS A 223 12.61 -17.95 -1.97
N ILE A 224 13.45 -17.29 -1.19
CA ILE A 224 13.02 -16.15 -0.35
C ILE A 224 12.60 -14.92 -1.16
N PHE A 225 13.02 -14.80 -2.41
CA PHE A 225 12.68 -13.71 -3.33
C PHE A 225 11.62 -14.10 -4.36
N ASP A 226 11.23 -15.39 -4.42
CA ASP A 226 10.24 -15.91 -5.35
C ASP A 226 8.83 -15.82 -4.74
N TYR A 227 7.97 -15.00 -5.34
CA TYR A 227 6.59 -14.85 -4.87
C TYR A 227 5.78 -16.16 -4.93
N ARG A 228 6.11 -17.12 -5.83
CA ARG A 228 5.48 -18.46 -5.88
C ARG A 228 5.66 -19.18 -4.55
N THR A 229 6.87 -19.11 -3.97
CA THR A 229 7.17 -19.73 -2.67
C THR A 229 6.31 -19.16 -1.55
N HIS A 230 6.14 -17.83 -1.52
CA HIS A 230 5.34 -17.18 -0.50
C HIS A 230 3.83 -17.41 -0.71
N ALA A 231 3.37 -17.43 -1.96
CA ALA A 231 1.97 -17.75 -2.29
C ALA A 231 1.60 -19.18 -1.88
N GLU A 232 2.41 -20.18 -2.29
CA GLU A 232 2.21 -21.59 -1.95
C GLU A 232 2.20 -21.84 -0.42
N LYS A 233 3.10 -21.19 0.30
CA LYS A 233 3.25 -21.37 1.74
C LYS A 233 2.44 -20.37 2.57
N LYS A 234 1.56 -19.57 1.97
CA LYS A 234 0.76 -18.53 2.65
C LYS A 234 1.61 -17.68 3.58
N SER A 235 2.77 -17.23 3.09
CA SER A 235 3.78 -16.43 3.82
C SER A 235 4.55 -17.18 4.92
N LEU A 236 4.36 -18.48 5.10
CA LEU A 236 4.98 -19.29 6.14
C LEU A 236 6.20 -20.09 5.66
N PHE A 237 6.82 -19.68 4.56
CA PHE A 237 8.06 -20.28 4.09
C PHE A 237 9.21 -20.10 5.11
N ASN A 238 9.33 -18.91 5.66
CA ASN A 238 10.21 -18.54 6.76
C ASN A 238 9.39 -17.92 7.90
N THR A 239 10.00 -17.62 9.03
CA THR A 239 9.31 -16.91 10.12
C THR A 239 8.86 -15.53 9.63
N PRO A 240 7.54 -15.29 9.54
CA PRO A 240 7.03 -14.00 9.11
C PRO A 240 7.08 -12.99 10.27
N PRO A 241 6.83 -11.70 10.01
CA PRO A 241 6.66 -10.70 11.06
C PRO A 241 5.32 -10.90 11.80
N SER A 242 5.22 -11.99 12.58
CA SER A 242 3.99 -12.55 13.12
C SER A 242 3.17 -11.54 13.94
N PHE A 243 3.82 -10.80 14.84
CA PHE A 243 3.15 -9.76 15.62
C PHE A 243 2.58 -8.64 14.75
N MET A 244 3.28 -8.26 13.67
CA MET A 244 2.81 -7.21 12.77
C MET A 244 1.61 -7.68 11.93
N ILE A 245 1.57 -8.96 11.56
CA ILE A 245 0.40 -9.56 10.86
C ILE A 245 -0.80 -9.60 11.80
N TYR A 246 -0.61 -9.92 13.07
CA TYR A 246 -1.66 -9.81 14.08
C TYR A 246 -2.20 -8.37 14.22
N VAL A 247 -1.31 -7.35 14.22
CA VAL A 247 -1.74 -5.94 14.23
C VAL A 247 -2.56 -5.61 12.98
N VAL A 248 -2.14 -6.08 11.80
CA VAL A 248 -2.91 -5.93 10.55
C VAL A 248 -4.30 -6.55 10.71
N LYS A 249 -4.40 -7.78 11.24
CA LYS A 249 -5.68 -8.43 11.51
C LYS A 249 -6.62 -7.54 12.34
N LEU A 250 -6.13 -7.00 13.44
CA LEU A 250 -6.94 -6.13 14.32
C LEU A 250 -7.40 -4.84 13.61
N ILE A 251 -6.58 -4.27 12.72
CA ILE A 251 -6.99 -3.11 11.90
C ILE A 251 -8.10 -3.51 10.93
N LEU A 252 -8.00 -4.67 10.29
CA LEU A 252 -9.02 -5.13 9.35
C LEU A 252 -10.36 -5.44 10.06
N GLU A 253 -10.30 -6.05 11.22
CA GLU A 253 -11.47 -6.27 12.09
C GLU A 253 -12.09 -4.92 12.48
N TRP A 254 -11.27 -3.96 12.91
CA TRP A 254 -11.74 -2.61 13.23
C TRP A 254 -12.41 -1.94 12.02
N ILE A 255 -11.89 -2.08 10.81
CA ILE A 255 -12.51 -1.57 9.58
C ILE A 255 -13.89 -2.19 9.38
N GLN A 256 -14.05 -3.51 9.56
CA GLN A 256 -15.35 -4.18 9.49
C GLN A 256 -16.34 -3.65 10.54
N GLU A 257 -15.90 -3.52 11.78
CA GLU A 257 -16.70 -2.98 12.89
C GLU A 257 -17.16 -1.54 12.66
N GLN A 258 -16.35 -0.73 11.94
CA GLN A 258 -16.76 0.63 11.54
C GLN A 258 -17.82 0.65 10.42
N GLY A 259 -18.17 -0.50 9.84
CA GLY A 259 -19.11 -0.62 8.72
C GLY A 259 -18.43 -0.80 7.35
N GLY A 260 -17.20 -1.30 7.34
CA GLY A 260 -16.44 -1.64 6.14
C GLY A 260 -15.89 -0.43 5.38
N LEU A 261 -15.40 -0.67 4.17
CA LEU A 261 -14.73 0.37 3.35
C LEU A 261 -15.63 1.57 3.02
N LYS A 262 -16.95 1.35 2.91
CA LYS A 262 -17.87 2.47 2.66
C LYS A 262 -17.85 3.48 3.82
N ALA A 263 -17.92 3.01 5.04
CA ALA A 263 -17.91 3.89 6.21
C ALA A 263 -16.54 4.58 6.40
N VAL A 264 -15.45 3.86 6.13
CA VAL A 264 -14.09 4.43 6.13
C VAL A 264 -13.97 5.54 5.07
N GLU A 265 -14.42 5.29 3.84
CA GLU A 265 -14.44 6.28 2.76
C GLU A 265 -15.24 7.52 3.13
N ASP A 266 -16.48 7.34 3.63
CA ASP A 266 -17.35 8.45 4.03
C ASP A 266 -16.69 9.30 5.14
N ASN A 267 -16.00 8.67 6.08
CA ASN A 267 -15.29 9.36 7.15
C ASN A 267 -14.02 10.08 6.64
N ASN A 268 -13.25 9.46 5.76
CA ASN A 268 -12.08 10.08 5.14
C ASN A 268 -12.48 11.26 4.26
N ARG A 269 -13.60 11.16 3.53
CA ARG A 269 -14.17 12.27 2.75
C ARG A 269 -14.50 13.47 3.64
N LYS A 270 -15.18 13.26 4.77
CA LYS A 270 -15.49 14.33 5.74
C LYS A 270 -14.23 15.02 6.25
N LYS A 271 -13.20 14.23 6.59
CA LYS A 271 -11.92 14.77 7.09
C LYS A 271 -11.20 15.61 6.04
N LYS A 272 -11.07 15.08 4.82
CA LYS A 272 -10.42 15.81 3.74
C LYS A 272 -11.18 17.07 3.35
N ASP A 273 -12.53 17.01 3.28
CA ASP A 273 -13.37 18.16 2.94
C ASP A 273 -13.24 19.26 3.99
N ALA A 274 -13.21 18.92 5.28
CA ALA A 274 -13.03 19.90 6.34
C ALA A 274 -11.73 20.71 6.19
N ILE A 275 -10.63 20.05 5.76
CA ILE A 275 -9.33 20.71 5.62
C ILE A 275 -9.25 21.45 4.27
N TYR A 276 -9.62 20.82 3.15
CA TYR A 276 -9.55 21.47 1.83
C TYR A 276 -10.50 22.66 1.73
N ASN A 277 -11.71 22.58 2.29
CA ASN A 277 -12.62 23.73 2.33
C ASN A 277 -12.02 24.91 3.09
N LEU A 278 -11.31 24.66 4.21
CA LEU A 278 -10.60 25.71 4.93
C LEU A 278 -9.48 26.32 4.09
N ILE A 279 -8.68 25.49 3.42
CA ILE A 279 -7.58 25.94 2.55
C ILE A 279 -8.14 26.79 1.40
N ASP A 280 -9.16 26.30 0.70
CA ASP A 280 -9.72 26.94 -0.47
C ASP A 280 -10.50 28.24 -0.12
N ALA A 281 -11.03 28.32 1.10
CA ALA A 281 -11.66 29.55 1.61
C ALA A 281 -10.64 30.64 2.04
N ASN A 282 -9.36 30.29 2.18
CA ASN A 282 -8.32 31.22 2.64
C ASN A 282 -7.08 31.19 1.72
N PRO A 283 -7.23 31.49 0.41
CA PRO A 283 -6.14 31.31 -0.58
C PRO A 283 -4.99 32.29 -0.39
N ASP A 284 -5.22 33.41 0.33
CA ASP A 284 -4.15 34.38 0.66
C ASP A 284 -3.22 33.86 1.76
N TYR A 285 -3.69 32.92 2.57
CA TYR A 285 -2.90 32.33 3.67
C TYR A 285 -2.44 30.90 3.34
N PHE A 286 -3.28 30.06 2.74
CA PHE A 286 -2.94 28.69 2.39
C PHE A 286 -2.79 28.55 0.89
N ARG A 287 -1.72 27.87 0.45
CA ARG A 287 -1.50 27.49 -0.95
C ARG A 287 -1.49 25.98 -1.05
N ALA A 288 -2.49 25.40 -1.72
CA ALA A 288 -2.51 23.98 -2.07
C ALA A 288 -1.83 23.81 -3.45
N PRO A 289 -0.63 23.23 -3.54
CA PRO A 289 0.08 23.09 -4.81
C PRO A 289 -0.55 22.07 -5.75
N VAL A 290 -1.30 21.12 -5.20
CA VAL A 290 -1.88 19.99 -5.94
C VAL A 290 -3.19 20.41 -6.62
N ARG A 291 -3.34 20.03 -7.89
CA ARG A 291 -4.58 20.25 -8.65
C ARG A 291 -5.75 19.53 -7.98
N ASN A 292 -6.94 20.11 -8.04
CA ASN A 292 -8.13 19.60 -7.35
C ASN A 292 -8.49 18.16 -7.72
N ASP A 293 -8.29 17.77 -8.98
CA ASP A 293 -8.53 16.43 -9.50
C ASP A 293 -7.55 15.36 -8.99
N SER A 294 -6.43 15.80 -8.43
CA SER A 294 -5.34 14.95 -7.98
C SER A 294 -5.04 15.07 -6.49
N ARG A 295 -5.84 15.82 -5.73
CA ARG A 295 -5.62 16.04 -4.29
C ARG A 295 -5.77 14.74 -3.49
N SER A 296 -4.76 14.43 -2.69
CA SER A 296 -4.80 13.28 -1.80
C SER A 296 -5.82 13.44 -0.67
N TRP A 297 -6.58 12.37 -0.39
CA TRP A 297 -7.44 12.30 0.78
C TRP A 297 -6.67 11.93 2.05
N MET A 298 -5.45 11.41 1.89
CA MET A 298 -4.64 10.87 2.98
C MET A 298 -3.54 11.83 3.43
N ASN A 299 -2.93 12.56 2.48
CA ASN A 299 -1.79 13.42 2.73
C ASN A 299 -2.05 14.81 2.15
N ILE A 300 -2.61 15.69 2.96
CA ILE A 300 -2.92 17.06 2.54
C ILE A 300 -1.66 17.89 2.64
N VAL A 301 -1.16 18.34 1.49
CA VAL A 301 0.03 19.17 1.37
C VAL A 301 -0.40 20.62 1.13
N LEU A 302 0.10 21.52 1.94
CA LEU A 302 -0.14 22.95 1.82
C LEU A 302 1.17 23.73 2.04
N ARG A 303 1.19 24.97 1.59
CA ARG A 303 2.23 25.94 1.87
C ARG A 303 1.65 27.12 2.62
N LEU A 304 2.43 27.69 3.54
CA LEU A 304 2.12 28.92 4.23
C LEU A 304 2.63 30.15 3.44
N PRO A 305 2.26 31.40 3.84
CA PRO A 305 2.63 32.59 3.09
C PRO A 305 4.14 32.84 3.02
N SER A 306 4.90 32.40 4.02
CA SER A 306 6.36 32.52 4.07
C SER A 306 7.01 31.26 4.65
N GLU A 307 8.30 31.05 4.34
CA GLU A 307 9.11 29.96 4.91
C GLU A 307 9.29 30.07 6.42
N GLU A 308 9.19 31.28 6.99
CA GLU A 308 9.27 31.50 8.46
C GLU A 308 8.05 30.90 9.19
N LEU A 309 6.92 30.76 8.49
CA LEU A 309 5.69 30.20 9.05
C LEU A 309 5.59 28.69 8.84
N GLU A 310 6.37 28.11 7.90
CA GLU A 310 6.46 26.67 7.64
C GLU A 310 7.41 25.96 8.61
#